data_a049c0b0cb46807e178361ae371e1842
#
_entry.id   a049c0b0cb46807e178361ae371e1842
#
_cell.length_a   1.000
_cell.length_b   1.000
_cell.length_c   1.000
_cell.angle_alpha   90.00
_cell.angle_beta   90.00
_cell.angle_gamma   90.00
#
_symmetry.space_group_name_H-M   'P 1'
#
loop_
_entity.id
_entity.type
_entity.pdbx_description
1 polymer ?
#
loop_
_entity_poly.entity_id
_entity_poly.type
_entity_poly.pdbx_seq_one_letter_code
_entity_poly.pdbx_strand_id
1 'polypeptide(L)' 'MVSVGDRATPWRAGLTLADVIRELGLPSGYVLADLNGKFVWKKDWETTAVPDDAKVHFRWIVAGG' A
#
# COMPACT_ATOMS: atom_id res chain seq x y z
N MET A 1 2.23 -13.46 -3.84
CA MET A 1 1.79 -12.65 -2.69
C MET A 1 2.39 -11.26 -2.75
N VAL A 2 1.73 -10.33 -2.13
CA VAL A 2 2.22 -8.94 -2.05
C VAL A 2 2.92 -8.76 -0.71
N SER A 3 4.16 -8.29 -0.74
CA SER A 3 4.94 -8.04 0.47
C SER A 3 4.72 -6.60 0.95
N VAL A 4 4.45 -6.44 2.23
CA VAL A 4 4.24 -5.14 2.85
C VAL A 4 5.14 -5.06 4.09
N GLY A 5 6.33 -4.53 3.91
CA GLY A 5 7.33 -4.57 4.97
C GLY A 5 7.66 -6.01 5.33
N ASP A 6 7.45 -6.38 6.60
CA ASP A 6 7.64 -7.74 7.09
C ASP A 6 6.36 -8.58 7.05
N ARG A 7 5.29 -8.04 6.45
CA ARG A 7 4.00 -8.72 6.32
C ARG A 7 3.74 -9.08 4.87
N ALA A 8 2.80 -9.95 4.63
CA ALA A 8 2.40 -10.33 3.29
C ALA A 8 0.89 -10.51 3.23
N THR A 9 0.33 -10.27 2.06
CA THR A 9 -1.09 -10.47 1.82
C THR A 9 -1.27 -11.21 0.49
N PRO A 10 -2.30 -12.05 0.36
CA PRO A 10 -2.54 -12.74 -0.91
C PRO A 10 -2.83 -11.76 -2.04
N TRP A 11 -2.32 -12.08 -3.20
CA TRP A 11 -2.65 -11.32 -4.40
C TRP A 11 -3.87 -11.92 -5.08
N ARG A 12 -4.66 -11.06 -5.72
CA ARG A 12 -5.76 -11.47 -6.57
C ARG A 12 -5.90 -10.49 -7.73
N ALA A 13 -6.52 -10.93 -8.80
CA ALA A 13 -6.77 -10.05 -9.94
C ALA A 13 -7.66 -8.88 -9.50
N GLY A 14 -7.29 -7.68 -9.92
CA GLY A 14 -8.03 -6.48 -9.54
C GLY A 14 -7.64 -5.88 -8.21
N LEU A 15 -6.62 -6.45 -7.53
CA LEU A 15 -6.16 -5.91 -6.25
C LEU A 15 -5.58 -4.51 -6.46
N THR A 16 -6.05 -3.55 -5.67
CA THR A 16 -5.53 -2.18 -5.68
C THR A 16 -4.74 -1.90 -4.41
N LEU A 17 -3.97 -0.82 -4.43
CA LEU A 17 -3.21 -0.41 -3.26
C LEU A 17 -4.14 -0.05 -2.10
N ALA A 18 -5.30 0.54 -2.39
CA ALA A 18 -6.29 0.83 -1.37
C ALA A 18 -6.80 -0.45 -0.70
N ASP A 19 -6.98 -1.53 -1.49
CA ASP A 19 -7.39 -2.82 -0.94
C ASP A 19 -6.34 -3.38 0.03
N VAL A 20 -5.07 -3.28 -0.33
CA VAL A 20 -3.97 -3.73 0.53
C VAL A 20 -4.00 -3.00 1.87
N ILE A 21 -4.17 -1.68 1.83
CA ILE A 21 -4.20 -0.87 3.04
C ILE A 21 -5.38 -1.24 3.92
N ARG A 22 -6.56 -1.46 3.32
CA ARG A 22 -7.75 -1.87 4.08
C ARG A 22 -7.58 -3.24 4.72
N GLU A 23 -7.03 -4.18 3.98
CA GLU A 23 -6.87 -5.55 4.48
C GLU A 23 -5.88 -5.64 5.63
N LEU A 24 -4.89 -4.76 5.65
CA LEU A 24 -3.91 -4.71 6.72
C LEU A 24 -4.36 -3.84 7.89
N GLY A 25 -5.48 -3.13 7.75
CA GLY A 25 -6.00 -2.28 8.81
C GLY A 25 -5.16 -1.05 9.10
N LEU A 26 -4.44 -0.55 8.12
CA LEU A 26 -3.58 0.62 8.29
C LEU A 26 -4.40 1.92 8.28
N PRO A 27 -4.02 2.90 9.11
CA PRO A 27 -4.72 4.19 9.12
C PRO A 27 -4.33 5.01 7.89
N SER A 28 -5.23 5.06 6.91
CA SER A 28 -4.96 5.63 5.61
C SER A 28 -4.68 7.14 5.62
N GLY A 29 -5.08 7.83 6.68
CA GLY A 29 -4.88 9.27 6.75
C GLY A 29 -3.47 9.72 7.09
N TYR A 30 -2.62 8.81 7.57
CA TYR A 30 -1.31 9.16 8.09
C TYR A 30 -0.19 8.34 7.48
N VAL A 31 -0.40 7.79 6.30
CA VAL A 31 0.54 6.87 5.71
C VAL A 31 0.85 7.30 4.28
N LEU A 32 2.14 7.27 3.92
CA LEU A 32 2.60 7.38 2.55
C LEU A 32 2.90 5.98 2.05
N ALA A 33 2.59 5.72 0.79
CA ALA A 33 2.77 4.39 0.21
C ALA A 33 3.71 4.44 -0.99
N ASP A 34 4.62 3.47 -1.05
CA ASP A 34 5.46 3.22 -2.21
C ASP A 34 5.12 1.83 -2.75
N LEU A 35 4.98 1.74 -4.06
CA LEU A 35 4.76 0.47 -4.75
C LEU A 35 5.96 0.16 -5.63
N ASN A 36 6.69 -0.91 -5.32
CA ASN A 36 7.90 -1.30 -6.04
C ASN A 36 8.91 -0.14 -6.16
N GLY A 37 9.03 0.65 -5.08
CA GLY A 37 9.95 1.77 -5.05
C GLY A 37 9.39 3.06 -5.64
N LYS A 38 8.14 3.06 -6.08
CA LYS A 38 7.51 4.21 -6.69
C LYS A 38 6.44 4.79 -5.76
N PHE A 39 6.56 6.06 -5.43
CA PHE A 39 5.59 6.72 -4.56
C PHE A 39 4.21 6.80 -5.24
N VAL A 40 3.16 6.51 -4.47
CA VAL A 40 1.78 6.59 -4.94
C VAL A 40 0.98 7.51 -4.02
N TRP A 41 0.39 8.54 -4.60
CA TRP A 41 -0.46 9.46 -3.86
C TRP A 41 -1.72 8.75 -3.35
N LYS A 42 -2.18 9.13 -2.19
CA LYS A 42 -3.40 8.55 -1.59
C LYS A 42 -4.59 8.61 -2.54
N LYS A 43 -4.74 9.68 -3.28
CA LYS A 43 -5.84 9.84 -4.23
C LYS A 43 -5.82 8.80 -5.35
N ASP A 44 -4.67 8.20 -5.60
CA ASP A 44 -4.50 7.21 -6.66
C ASP A 44 -4.51 5.77 -6.16
N TRP A 45 -4.64 5.55 -4.86
CA TRP A 45 -4.57 4.19 -4.30
C TRP A 45 -5.67 3.27 -4.83
N GLU A 46 -6.87 3.81 -5.05
CA GLU A 46 -8.00 3.01 -5.53
C GLU A 46 -7.89 2.63 -7.00
N THR A 47 -7.09 3.37 -7.75
CA THR A 47 -6.90 3.12 -9.18
C THR A 47 -5.55 2.51 -9.50
N THR A 48 -4.69 2.32 -8.50
CA THR A 48 -3.37 1.75 -8.70
C THR A 48 -3.44 0.24 -8.54
N ALA A 49 -3.31 -0.48 -9.64
CA ALA A 49 -3.28 -1.94 -9.60
C ALA A 49 -1.97 -2.42 -8.99
N VAL A 50 -2.07 -3.41 -8.11
CA VAL A 50 -0.91 -4.01 -7.47
C VAL A 50 -0.61 -5.32 -8.19
N PRO A 51 0.58 -5.47 -8.80
CA PRO A 51 0.94 -6.71 -9.47
C PRO A 51 1.26 -7.81 -8.46
N ASP A 52 1.23 -9.05 -8.92
CA ASP A 52 1.65 -10.18 -8.09
C ASP A 52 3.13 -10.03 -7.73
N ASP A 53 3.47 -10.44 -6.53
CA ASP A 53 4.82 -10.33 -5.98
C ASP A 53 5.33 -8.89 -5.84
N ALA A 54 4.42 -7.93 -5.81
CA ALA A 54 4.78 -6.54 -5.58
C ALA A 54 5.35 -6.34 -4.18
N LYS A 55 6.20 -5.34 -4.05
CA LYS A 55 6.73 -4.90 -2.76
C LYS A 55 6.15 -3.53 -2.45
N VAL A 56 5.48 -3.43 -1.32
CA VAL A 56 4.83 -2.21 -0.88
C VAL A 56 5.49 -1.74 0.41
N HIS A 57 5.83 -0.46 0.47
CA HIS A 57 6.35 0.14 1.68
C HIS A 57 5.42 1.25 2.14
N PHE A 58 5.16 1.29 3.43
CA PHE A 58 4.38 2.35 4.03
C PHE A 58 5.25 3.15 4.97
N ARG A 59 5.16 4.47 4.87
CA ARG A 59 5.86 5.37 5.77
C ARG A 59 4.83 6.13 6.57
N TRP A 60 5.07 6.23 7.87
CA TRP A 60 4.20 7.01 8.73
C TRP A 60 4.53 8.49 8.59
N ILE A 61 3.50 9.31 8.46
CA ILE A 61 3.66 10.75 8.51
C ILE A 61 3.56 11.16 9.97
N VAL A 62 4.65 11.71 10.51
CA VAL A 62 4.64 12.24 11.87
C VAL A 62 4.20 13.68 11.78
N ALA A 63 2.93 13.92 12.03
CA ALA A 63 2.38 15.26 11.99
C ALA A 63 2.81 16.04 13.21
N GLY A 64 2.99 17.33 13.04
CA GLY A 64 3.31 18.22 14.11
C GLY A 64 4.71 18.09 14.64
N GLY A 65 5.47 17.39 13.90
CA GLY A 65 6.88 17.29 14.25
C GLY A 65 7.45 18.66 14.37
#